data_69e8389866f71e0ee12d52531d979f08
#
_entry.id   69e8389866f71e0ee12d52531d979f08
#
_cell.length_a   1.000
_cell.length_b   1.000
_cell.length_c   1.000
_cell.angle_alpha   90.00
_cell.angle_beta   90.00
_cell.angle_gamma   90.00
#
_symmetry.space_group_name_H-M   'P 1'
#
loop_
_entity.id
_entity.type
_entity.pdbx_description
1 polymer ?
#
loop_
_entity_poly.entity_id
_entity_poly.type
_entity_poly.pdbx_seq_one_letter_code
_entity_poly.pdbx_strand_id
1 'polypeptide(L)'
;MMLNGDISLPDYQRSFVWHEKDIKRLLKSISNDQFIQPVTIALYPDVQTQKSKNLILDGQQRLTSILLAYIGYMPDLSKFAKDDTLATGDDSALEDDEASAKSIKWTFKEIFNRNQQVNSVSQIRARLAADENYVPLTVEGFMNEGDRETNIVNYLKNKLLGFSYIVPDTNDIEEIQNGYTSLFRNINYFGKKLTTLGSRRSLYYTNPNYKSFFEGITEQQQSVLADISIKENMDFNTIDFVRYLSTLSQYYVTNSSSRILKYYSSYSSRESYFADYVSYILGLDQEDNADKFNGFIFSTVFPNNCWKERFGKLKEAVERMKAEWGLEVKDGKSAFISWIDADYWLYGLIYQIVFKGKDINDDLEQLFRSIKRKIREKKDPQTGYPKAPNGLSNLRDRIQDSINLYSPYVH
;
A
#
# COMPACT_ATOMS: atom_id res chain seq x y z
N MET A 1 7.07 20.39 -17.58
CA MET A 1 7.57 19.58 -16.45
C MET A 1 6.86 18.22 -16.38
N MET A 2 5.54 18.12 -16.10
CA MET A 2 4.85 16.81 -16.05
C MET A 2 4.94 16.06 -17.38
N LEU A 3 4.66 16.71 -18.51
CA LEU A 3 4.70 16.10 -19.84
C LEU A 3 6.09 15.61 -20.26
N ASN A 4 7.14 16.21 -19.74
CA ASN A 4 8.53 15.84 -20.02
C ASN A 4 9.08 14.79 -19.03
N GLY A 5 8.30 14.38 -18.04
CA GLY A 5 8.75 13.45 -17.01
C GLY A 5 9.67 14.05 -15.96
N ASP A 6 9.82 15.39 -15.93
CA ASP A 6 10.67 16.09 -14.93
C ASP A 6 10.09 15.98 -13.52
N ILE A 7 8.79 15.70 -13.40
CA ILE A 7 8.07 15.51 -12.14
C ILE A 7 7.53 14.09 -12.11
N SER A 8 7.83 13.36 -11.05
CA SER A 8 7.42 11.98 -10.82
C SER A 8 6.56 11.85 -9.57
N LEU A 9 5.72 10.80 -9.56
CA LEU A 9 5.05 10.35 -8.35
C LEU A 9 5.87 9.27 -7.69
N PRO A 10 6.09 9.36 -6.37
CA PRO A 10 6.51 8.20 -5.59
C PRO A 10 5.50 7.06 -5.74
N ASP A 11 5.97 5.82 -5.67
CA ASP A 11 5.12 4.63 -5.86
C ASP A 11 4.04 4.45 -4.75
N TYR A 12 4.21 5.12 -3.62
CA TYR A 12 3.28 5.11 -2.50
C TYR A 12 2.17 6.17 -2.59
N GLN A 13 2.22 7.05 -3.57
CA GLN A 13 1.20 8.07 -3.73
C GLN A 13 -0.13 7.42 -4.11
N ARG A 14 -1.18 7.90 -3.43
CA ARG A 14 -2.54 7.40 -3.69
C ARG A 14 -2.97 7.64 -5.13
N SER A 15 -3.88 6.81 -5.57
CA SER A 15 -4.58 6.96 -6.83
C SER A 15 -5.34 8.30 -6.92
N PHE A 16 -5.74 8.68 -8.12
CA PHE A 16 -6.54 9.88 -8.34
C PHE A 16 -7.96 9.67 -7.78
N VAL A 17 -8.40 10.54 -6.88
CA VAL A 17 -9.68 10.41 -6.17
C VAL A 17 -10.65 11.58 -6.40
N TRP A 18 -10.22 12.61 -7.13
CA TRP A 18 -11.05 13.78 -7.38
C TRP A 18 -12.05 13.53 -8.50
N HIS A 19 -13.27 13.98 -8.28
CA HIS A 19 -14.34 14.01 -9.28
C HIS A 19 -14.29 15.29 -10.11
N GLU A 20 -15.03 15.33 -11.21
CA GLU A 20 -15.15 16.47 -12.09
C GLU A 20 -15.48 17.79 -11.34
N LYS A 21 -16.37 17.71 -10.34
CA LYS A 21 -16.72 18.86 -9.49
C LYS A 21 -15.54 19.43 -8.70
N ASP A 22 -14.61 18.58 -8.27
CA ASP A 22 -13.44 19.01 -7.48
C ASP A 22 -12.42 19.68 -8.39
N ILE A 23 -12.23 19.13 -9.60
CA ILE A 23 -11.41 19.74 -10.66
C ILE A 23 -11.94 21.12 -11.00
N LYS A 24 -13.25 21.22 -11.29
CA LYS A 24 -13.90 22.50 -11.61
C LYS A 24 -13.76 23.53 -10.49
N ARG A 25 -13.90 23.09 -9.24
CA ARG A 25 -13.72 23.97 -8.07
C ARG A 25 -12.30 24.50 -7.95
N LEU A 26 -11.28 23.63 -8.15
CA LEU A 26 -9.88 24.08 -8.16
C LEU A 26 -9.64 25.14 -9.24
N LEU A 27 -10.08 24.86 -10.46
CA LEU A 27 -9.88 25.78 -11.57
C LEU A 27 -10.60 27.11 -11.38
N LYS A 28 -11.81 27.09 -10.80
CA LYS A 28 -12.52 28.32 -10.40
C LYS A 28 -11.75 29.11 -9.35
N SER A 29 -11.13 28.44 -8.38
CA SER A 29 -10.29 29.10 -7.39
C SER A 29 -9.05 29.75 -8.03
N ILE A 30 -8.40 29.06 -8.97
CA ILE A 30 -7.27 29.61 -9.75
C ILE A 30 -7.74 30.83 -10.57
N SER A 31 -8.88 30.73 -11.25
CA SER A 31 -9.44 31.81 -12.06
C SER A 31 -9.74 33.08 -11.22
N ASN A 32 -10.21 32.87 -10.01
CA ASN A 32 -10.59 33.96 -9.09
C ASN A 32 -9.41 34.48 -8.25
N ASP A 33 -8.19 34.14 -8.60
CA ASP A 33 -6.96 34.51 -7.89
C ASP A 33 -6.98 34.16 -6.39
N GLN A 34 -7.73 33.10 -6.02
CA GLN A 34 -7.76 32.62 -4.66
C GLN A 34 -6.45 31.90 -4.32
N PHE A 35 -6.07 31.97 -3.06
CA PHE A 35 -4.89 31.25 -2.58
C PHE A 35 -5.04 29.73 -2.81
N ILE A 36 -4.07 29.16 -3.49
CA ILE A 36 -3.93 27.72 -3.66
C ILE A 36 -2.68 27.28 -2.91
N GLN A 37 -2.83 26.30 -2.04
CA GLN A 37 -1.70 25.75 -1.31
C GLN A 37 -0.58 25.31 -2.29
N PRO A 38 0.68 25.70 -2.06
CA PRO A 38 1.79 25.31 -2.91
C PRO A 38 1.91 23.80 -3.07
N VAL A 39 2.35 23.36 -4.22
CA VAL A 39 2.73 21.96 -4.44
C VAL A 39 4.11 21.72 -3.85
N THR A 40 4.27 20.70 -3.03
CA THR A 40 5.56 20.36 -2.41
C THR A 40 6.27 19.31 -3.23
N ILE A 41 7.49 19.63 -3.65
CA ILE A 41 8.36 18.77 -4.46
C ILE A 41 9.66 18.53 -3.70
N ALA A 42 10.10 17.27 -3.64
CA ALA A 42 11.40 16.88 -3.11
C ALA A 42 12.36 16.58 -4.26
N LEU A 43 13.57 17.07 -4.13
CA LEU A 43 14.68 16.72 -5.02
C LEU A 43 15.31 15.41 -4.53
N TYR A 44 15.02 14.32 -5.22
CA TYR A 44 15.49 13.00 -4.84
C TYR A 44 16.64 12.53 -5.74
N PRO A 45 17.82 12.24 -5.19
CA PRO A 45 18.95 11.71 -5.97
C PRO A 45 18.65 10.28 -6.43
N ASP A 46 18.69 10.06 -7.73
CA ASP A 46 18.60 8.71 -8.32
C ASP A 46 20.01 8.12 -8.44
N VAL A 47 20.32 7.17 -7.58
CA VAL A 47 21.64 6.51 -7.52
C VAL A 47 21.99 5.78 -8.82
N GLN A 48 20.98 5.23 -9.50
CA GLN A 48 21.18 4.43 -10.70
C GLN A 48 21.51 5.30 -11.93
N THR A 49 20.86 6.44 -12.04
CA THR A 49 21.02 7.33 -13.20
C THR A 49 21.94 8.51 -12.94
N GLN A 50 22.41 8.72 -11.71
CA GLN A 50 23.15 9.90 -11.26
C GLN A 50 22.44 11.23 -11.54
N LYS A 51 21.12 11.19 -11.71
CA LYS A 51 20.26 12.35 -11.93
C LYS A 51 19.32 12.50 -10.75
N SER A 52 18.97 13.74 -10.46
CA SER A 52 17.93 14.00 -9.47
C SER A 52 16.53 13.89 -10.08
N LYS A 53 15.61 13.32 -9.35
CA LYS A 53 14.17 13.26 -9.69
C LYS A 53 13.41 14.23 -8.82
N ASN A 54 12.45 14.92 -9.38
CA ASN A 54 11.51 15.75 -8.65
C ASN A 54 10.31 14.90 -8.24
N LEU A 55 10.20 14.58 -6.96
CA LEU A 55 9.09 13.77 -6.43
C LEU A 55 8.04 14.67 -5.81
N ILE A 56 6.78 14.51 -6.20
CA ILE A 56 5.66 15.20 -5.57
C ILE A 56 5.44 14.61 -4.18
N LEU A 57 5.59 15.41 -3.13
CA LEU A 57 5.25 15.04 -1.77
C LEU A 57 3.81 15.42 -1.40
N ASP A 58 3.36 16.60 -1.85
CA ASP A 58 1.97 17.04 -1.70
C ASP A 58 1.51 17.80 -2.95
N GLY A 59 0.20 17.79 -3.19
CA GLY A 59 -0.43 18.48 -4.31
C GLY A 59 -0.61 17.64 -5.57
N GLN A 60 -0.43 16.32 -5.50
CA GLN A 60 -0.66 15.39 -6.62
C GLN A 60 -2.04 15.59 -7.26
N GLN A 61 -3.09 15.61 -6.46
CA GLN A 61 -4.47 15.77 -6.97
C GLN A 61 -4.63 17.10 -7.69
N ARG A 62 -4.03 18.16 -7.17
CA ARG A 62 -4.06 19.52 -7.77
C ARG A 62 -3.34 19.54 -9.12
N LEU A 63 -2.11 19.05 -9.19
CA LEU A 63 -1.36 18.99 -10.44
C LEU A 63 -2.03 18.09 -11.48
N THR A 64 -2.51 16.92 -11.06
CA THR A 64 -3.24 16.01 -11.92
C THR A 64 -4.50 16.67 -12.48
N SER A 65 -5.26 17.38 -11.65
CA SER A 65 -6.48 18.08 -12.07
C SER A 65 -6.22 19.20 -13.09
N ILE A 66 -5.16 19.97 -12.88
CA ILE A 66 -4.73 21.00 -13.85
C ILE A 66 -4.33 20.35 -15.18
N LEU A 67 -3.57 19.25 -15.13
CA LEU A 67 -3.17 18.52 -16.31
C LEU A 67 -4.36 17.93 -17.07
N LEU A 68 -5.31 17.29 -16.36
CA LEU A 68 -6.53 16.73 -16.98
C LEU A 68 -7.38 17.80 -17.63
N ALA A 69 -7.55 18.95 -16.97
CA ALA A 69 -8.26 20.09 -17.54
C ALA A 69 -7.55 20.64 -18.78
N TYR A 70 -6.23 20.74 -18.76
CA TYR A 70 -5.41 21.15 -19.92
C TYR A 70 -5.56 20.20 -21.10
N ILE A 71 -5.55 18.87 -20.83
CA ILE A 71 -5.78 17.84 -21.84
C ILE A 71 -7.25 17.83 -22.29
N GLY A 72 -8.20 18.01 -21.37
CA GLY A 72 -9.64 18.05 -21.59
C GLY A 72 -10.32 16.69 -21.54
N TYR A 73 -9.70 15.72 -20.91
CA TYR A 73 -10.24 14.41 -20.63
C TYR A 73 -9.91 14.01 -19.21
N MET A 74 -10.77 13.19 -18.61
CA MET A 74 -10.54 12.60 -17.30
C MET A 74 -10.90 11.11 -17.32
N PRO A 75 -10.35 10.30 -16.40
CA PRO A 75 -10.74 8.90 -16.30
C PRO A 75 -12.22 8.78 -15.92
N ASP A 76 -12.93 7.86 -16.57
CA ASP A 76 -14.26 7.43 -16.15
C ASP A 76 -14.11 6.55 -14.92
N LEU A 77 -14.43 7.07 -13.75
CA LEU A 77 -14.25 6.39 -12.46
C LEU A 77 -15.03 5.06 -12.37
N SER A 78 -16.06 4.87 -13.21
CA SER A 78 -16.84 3.63 -13.24
C SER A 78 -16.16 2.48 -13.98
N LYS A 79 -15.21 2.79 -14.87
CA LYS A 79 -14.56 1.83 -15.76
C LYS A 79 -13.21 1.33 -15.26
N PHE A 80 -12.61 2.02 -14.29
CA PHE A 80 -11.36 1.58 -13.68
C PHE A 80 -11.62 0.68 -12.48
N ALA A 81 -10.75 -0.32 -12.30
CA ALA A 81 -10.77 -1.13 -11.10
C ALA A 81 -10.64 -0.25 -9.86
N LYS A 82 -11.45 -0.53 -8.85
CA LYS A 82 -11.32 0.13 -7.56
C LYS A 82 -9.95 -0.18 -6.97
N ASP A 83 -9.42 0.76 -6.23
CA ASP A 83 -8.16 0.58 -5.53
C ASP A 83 -8.39 -0.24 -4.26
N ASP A 84 -8.51 -1.57 -4.43
CA ASP A 84 -8.72 -2.53 -3.35
C ASP A 84 -7.52 -2.63 -2.40
N THR A 85 -6.39 -2.01 -2.74
CA THR A 85 -5.25 -1.90 -1.81
C THR A 85 -5.59 -1.05 -0.59
N LEU A 86 -6.71 -0.33 -0.64
CA LEU A 86 -7.24 0.45 0.46
C LEU A 86 -8.19 -0.33 1.36
N ALA A 87 -8.75 -1.42 0.85
CA ALA A 87 -9.57 -2.34 1.61
C ALA A 87 -8.67 -3.44 2.19
N THR A 88 -7.91 -3.14 3.21
CA THR A 88 -7.44 -4.19 4.11
C THR A 88 -8.67 -4.68 4.85
N GLY A 89 -9.43 -5.54 4.18
CA GLY A 89 -10.69 -6.07 4.66
C GLY A 89 -10.47 -6.99 5.84
N ASP A 90 -10.26 -6.40 6.98
CA ASP A 90 -10.55 -7.05 8.23
C ASP A 90 -11.53 -6.15 8.96
N ASP A 91 -12.73 -6.42 8.61
CA ASP A 91 -13.95 -6.05 9.29
C ASP A 91 -14.21 -4.61 9.65
N SER A 92 -15.38 -4.29 9.26
CA SER A 92 -16.22 -3.22 9.72
C SER A 92 -15.75 -1.82 9.32
N ALA A 93 -16.49 -1.29 8.38
CA ALA A 93 -17.20 -0.05 8.56
C ALA A 93 -16.66 0.75 9.77
N LEU A 94 -15.46 1.23 9.69
CA LEU A 94 -15.13 2.43 10.41
C LEU A 94 -15.59 3.57 9.51
N GLU A 95 -16.50 4.34 10.03
CA GLU A 95 -17.34 5.36 9.39
C GLU A 95 -16.59 6.50 8.65
N ASP A 96 -15.28 6.41 8.50
CA ASP A 96 -14.44 7.44 7.91
C ASP A 96 -13.96 7.16 6.46
N ASP A 97 -14.35 6.03 5.84
CA ASP A 97 -13.83 5.60 4.54
C ASP A 97 -14.75 5.84 3.34
N GLU A 98 -15.56 6.88 3.33
CA GLU A 98 -16.19 7.36 2.08
C GLU A 98 -15.15 7.69 0.98
N ALA A 99 -13.89 7.95 1.35
CA ALA A 99 -12.82 8.25 0.41
C ALA A 99 -12.18 6.99 -0.19
N SER A 100 -12.12 5.88 0.55
CA SER A 100 -11.51 4.64 0.05
C SER A 100 -12.41 3.90 -0.92
N ALA A 101 -13.72 3.95 -0.71
CA ALA A 101 -14.70 3.33 -1.60
C ALA A 101 -14.79 3.96 -3.01
N LYS A 102 -14.15 5.12 -3.21
CA LYS A 102 -14.22 5.92 -4.45
C LYS A 102 -12.91 6.03 -5.20
N SER A 103 -11.82 5.45 -4.69
CA SER A 103 -10.54 5.52 -5.38
C SER A 103 -10.45 4.45 -6.47
N ILE A 104 -9.82 4.81 -7.57
CA ILE A 104 -9.56 3.92 -8.70
C ILE A 104 -8.06 3.68 -8.83
N LYS A 105 -7.65 2.52 -9.35
CA LYS A 105 -6.23 2.22 -9.67
C LYS A 105 -5.79 3.02 -10.90
N TRP A 106 -5.64 4.34 -10.72
CA TRP A 106 -5.25 5.24 -11.79
C TRP A 106 -4.41 6.40 -11.26
N THR A 107 -3.36 6.74 -11.96
CA THR A 107 -2.54 7.92 -11.73
C THR A 107 -2.29 8.66 -13.04
N PHE A 108 -1.82 9.90 -12.98
CA PHE A 108 -1.53 10.64 -14.21
C PHE A 108 -0.45 9.98 -15.10
N LYS A 109 0.32 9.03 -14.58
CA LYS A 109 1.30 8.25 -15.36
C LYS A 109 0.63 7.46 -16.48
N GLU A 110 -0.65 7.07 -16.31
CA GLU A 110 -1.40 6.28 -17.28
C GLU A 110 -1.72 7.06 -18.58
N ILE A 111 -1.68 8.40 -18.51
CA ILE A 111 -1.89 9.22 -19.70
C ILE A 111 -0.64 9.41 -20.56
N PHE A 112 0.53 8.96 -20.07
CA PHE A 112 1.78 9.09 -20.82
C PHE A 112 2.08 7.84 -21.62
N ASN A 113 2.69 8.03 -22.80
CA ASN A 113 3.25 6.92 -23.55
C ASN A 113 4.64 6.60 -22.97
N ARG A 114 4.79 5.42 -22.39
CA ARG A 114 6.05 4.98 -21.76
C ARG A 114 7.23 4.86 -22.74
N ASN A 115 6.92 4.76 -24.04
CA ASN A 115 7.94 4.60 -25.09
C ASN A 115 8.40 5.94 -25.70
N GLN A 116 7.87 7.07 -25.22
CA GLN A 116 8.22 8.39 -25.74
C GLN A 116 8.85 9.26 -24.65
N GLN A 117 9.96 9.91 -24.97
CA GLN A 117 10.62 10.85 -24.05
C GLN A 117 9.81 12.13 -23.82
N VAL A 118 9.04 12.56 -24.81
CA VAL A 118 8.18 13.74 -24.76
C VAL A 118 6.78 13.37 -25.23
N ASN A 119 5.78 13.72 -24.42
CA ASN A 119 4.38 13.48 -24.72
C ASN A 119 3.73 14.78 -25.24
N SER A 120 3.35 14.80 -26.50
CA SER A 120 2.59 15.92 -27.08
C SER A 120 1.15 15.92 -26.56
N VAL A 121 0.64 17.09 -26.18
CA VAL A 121 -0.76 17.24 -25.72
C VAL A 121 -1.76 16.80 -26.78
N SER A 122 -1.51 17.12 -28.04
CA SER A 122 -2.38 16.72 -29.15
C SER A 122 -2.44 15.20 -29.33
N GLN A 123 -1.31 14.51 -29.21
CA GLN A 123 -1.24 13.04 -29.27
C GLN A 123 -1.95 12.40 -28.08
N ILE A 124 -1.72 12.92 -26.85
CA ILE A 124 -2.42 12.45 -25.65
C ILE A 124 -3.93 12.63 -25.84
N ARG A 125 -4.36 13.81 -26.26
CA ARG A 125 -5.78 14.14 -26.47
C ARG A 125 -6.43 13.21 -27.51
N ALA A 126 -5.79 12.97 -28.65
CA ALA A 126 -6.28 12.06 -29.68
C ALA A 126 -6.42 10.62 -29.16
N ARG A 127 -5.46 10.16 -28.36
CA ARG A 127 -5.52 8.83 -27.75
C ARG A 127 -6.65 8.72 -26.73
N LEU A 128 -6.79 9.69 -25.81
CA LEU A 128 -7.84 9.64 -24.81
C LEU A 128 -9.25 9.82 -25.42
N ALA A 129 -9.36 10.54 -26.52
CA ALA A 129 -10.62 10.65 -27.28
C ALA A 129 -11.08 9.33 -27.91
N ALA A 130 -10.13 8.44 -28.21
CA ALA A 130 -10.41 7.12 -28.77
C ALA A 130 -10.55 6.01 -27.73
N ASP A 131 -10.23 6.30 -26.47
CA ASP A 131 -10.27 5.35 -25.36
C ASP A 131 -11.56 5.54 -24.55
N GLU A 132 -12.42 4.53 -24.56
CA GLU A 132 -13.70 4.53 -23.84
C GLU A 132 -13.59 4.61 -22.31
N ASN A 133 -12.38 4.41 -21.76
CA ASN A 133 -12.13 4.55 -20.33
C ASN A 133 -12.00 6.02 -19.89
N TYR A 134 -12.04 6.95 -20.83
CA TYR A 134 -11.94 8.38 -20.54
C TYR A 134 -13.17 9.13 -21.06
N VAL A 135 -13.55 10.14 -20.32
CA VAL A 135 -14.67 11.03 -20.66
C VAL A 135 -14.19 12.47 -20.87
N PRO A 136 -14.83 13.26 -21.75
CA PRO A 136 -14.51 14.66 -21.92
C PRO A 136 -14.67 15.42 -20.61
N LEU A 137 -13.66 16.21 -20.24
CA LEU A 137 -13.70 17.11 -19.12
C LEU A 137 -14.01 18.54 -19.62
N THR A 138 -15.22 18.98 -19.36
CA THR A 138 -15.68 20.33 -19.76
C THR A 138 -15.57 21.28 -18.57
N VAL A 139 -14.74 22.32 -18.71
CA VAL A 139 -14.58 23.36 -17.70
C VAL A 139 -15.08 24.68 -18.29
N GLU A 140 -16.04 25.30 -17.60
CA GLU A 140 -16.59 26.59 -18.00
C GLU A 140 -15.47 27.64 -18.07
N GLY A 141 -15.41 28.42 -19.13
CA GLY A 141 -14.31 29.36 -19.41
C GLY A 141 -13.14 28.76 -20.21
N PHE A 142 -13.05 27.43 -20.35
CA PHE A 142 -12.11 26.77 -21.24
C PHE A 142 -12.71 26.47 -22.63
N MET A 143 -14.00 26.69 -22.77
CA MET A 143 -14.76 26.35 -23.98
C MET A 143 -15.48 27.61 -24.49
N ASN A 144 -14.79 28.46 -25.21
CA ASN A 144 -15.42 29.27 -26.23
C ASN A 144 -15.26 28.59 -27.58
N GLU A 145 -16.17 28.83 -28.50
CA GLU A 145 -16.08 28.38 -29.90
C GLU A 145 -14.73 28.83 -30.45
N GLY A 146 -13.80 27.90 -30.64
CA GLY A 146 -12.46 28.18 -31.13
C GLY A 146 -11.43 27.18 -30.67
N ASP A 147 -10.18 27.52 -30.87
CA ASP A 147 -9.06 26.67 -30.49
C ASP A 147 -8.95 26.52 -28.96
N ARG A 148 -9.22 25.31 -28.49
CA ARG A 148 -9.18 24.95 -27.08
C ARG A 148 -7.81 25.22 -26.43
N GLU A 149 -6.72 25.03 -27.15
CA GLU A 149 -5.36 25.26 -26.60
C GLU A 149 -5.16 26.74 -26.31
N THR A 150 -5.58 27.60 -27.21
CA THR A 150 -5.52 29.05 -27.02
C THR A 150 -6.36 29.50 -25.83
N ASN A 151 -7.56 28.93 -25.67
CA ASN A 151 -8.46 29.27 -24.57
C ASN A 151 -7.90 28.83 -23.21
N ILE A 152 -7.32 27.63 -23.11
CA ILE A 152 -6.68 27.16 -21.87
C ILE A 152 -5.46 28.01 -21.53
N VAL A 153 -4.60 28.28 -22.51
CA VAL A 153 -3.43 29.12 -22.31
C VAL A 153 -3.84 30.51 -21.83
N ASN A 154 -4.87 31.12 -22.44
CA ASN A 154 -5.37 32.42 -22.03
C ASN A 154 -5.99 32.41 -20.63
N TYR A 155 -6.74 31.35 -20.28
CA TYR A 155 -7.33 31.21 -18.97
C TYR A 155 -6.28 31.10 -17.84
N LEU A 156 -5.20 30.33 -18.08
CA LEU A 156 -4.13 30.16 -17.12
C LEU A 156 -3.03 31.25 -17.24
N LYS A 157 -3.11 32.10 -18.28
CA LYS A 157 -2.17 33.18 -18.48
C LYS A 157 -2.21 34.11 -17.28
N ASN A 158 -1.04 34.45 -16.77
CA ASN A 158 -0.89 35.28 -15.56
C ASN A 158 -1.38 34.64 -14.26
N LYS A 159 -1.74 33.35 -14.25
CA LYS A 159 -2.04 32.62 -13.02
C LYS A 159 -0.80 31.96 -12.49
N LEU A 160 -0.60 32.02 -11.17
CA LEU A 160 0.58 31.49 -10.50
C LEU A 160 0.19 30.30 -9.63
N LEU A 161 0.96 29.22 -9.74
CA LEU A 161 0.92 28.08 -8.83
C LEU A 161 2.22 28.06 -8.05
N GLY A 162 2.13 28.15 -6.72
CA GLY A 162 3.29 28.08 -5.85
C GLY A 162 3.88 26.67 -5.80
N PHE A 163 5.20 26.59 -5.75
CA PHE A 163 5.92 25.36 -5.47
C PHE A 163 6.84 25.55 -4.28
N SER A 164 6.78 24.60 -3.34
CA SER A 164 7.75 24.46 -2.26
C SER A 164 8.75 23.40 -2.67
N TYR A 165 10.02 23.79 -2.80
CA TYR A 165 11.10 22.88 -3.17
C TYR A 165 11.88 22.48 -1.92
N ILE A 166 12.00 21.18 -1.71
CA ILE A 166 12.77 20.62 -0.61
C ILE A 166 14.04 20.04 -1.18
N VAL A 167 15.15 20.64 -0.79
CA VAL A 167 16.48 20.24 -1.21
C VAL A 167 17.19 19.70 0.03
N PRO A 168 17.71 18.47 -0.01
CA PRO A 168 18.47 17.93 1.11
C PRO A 168 19.76 18.72 1.31
N ASP A 169 20.16 18.86 2.55
CA ASP A 169 21.44 19.50 2.95
C ASP A 169 22.58 18.48 3.14
N THR A 170 22.28 17.21 2.90
CA THR A 170 23.23 16.09 2.98
C THR A 170 23.26 15.34 1.65
N ASN A 171 24.35 14.61 1.42
CA ASN A 171 24.48 13.67 0.31
C ASN A 171 24.28 12.21 0.75
N ASP A 172 24.05 11.97 2.05
CA ASP A 172 23.77 10.65 2.56
C ASP A 172 22.34 10.24 2.18
N ILE A 173 22.24 9.15 1.43
CA ILE A 173 20.98 8.68 0.87
C ILE A 173 20.01 8.22 1.96
N GLU A 174 20.53 7.64 3.04
CA GLU A 174 19.70 7.16 4.14
C GLU A 174 19.14 8.34 4.93
N GLU A 175 19.95 9.36 5.19
CA GLU A 175 19.48 10.61 5.83
C GLU A 175 18.45 11.33 4.96
N ILE A 176 18.67 11.40 3.64
CA ILE A 176 17.70 11.98 2.69
C ILE A 176 16.37 11.22 2.74
N GLN A 177 16.41 9.90 2.70
CA GLN A 177 15.22 9.05 2.74
C GLN A 177 14.44 9.22 4.04
N ASN A 178 15.14 9.22 5.18
CA ASN A 178 14.54 9.42 6.49
C ASN A 178 13.92 10.82 6.62
N GLY A 179 14.62 11.85 6.16
CA GLY A 179 14.12 13.23 6.14
C GLY A 179 12.85 13.39 5.31
N TYR A 180 12.82 12.81 4.10
CA TYR A 180 11.62 12.86 3.25
C TYR A 180 10.46 12.05 3.79
N THR A 181 10.73 10.92 4.41
CA THR A 181 9.71 10.10 5.08
C THR A 181 9.06 10.87 6.22
N SER A 182 9.87 11.48 7.07
CA SER A 182 9.40 12.30 8.19
C SER A 182 8.60 13.51 7.71
N LEU A 183 9.09 14.20 6.67
CA LEU A 183 8.41 15.35 6.09
C LEU A 183 7.07 14.97 5.45
N PHE A 184 7.03 13.87 4.69
CA PHE A 184 5.81 13.36 4.08
C PHE A 184 4.75 13.03 5.15
N ARG A 185 5.17 12.41 6.26
CA ARG A 185 4.31 12.15 7.41
C ARG A 185 3.72 13.44 7.97
N ASN A 186 4.55 14.46 8.20
CA ASN A 186 4.11 15.74 8.75
C ASN A 186 3.14 16.47 7.82
N ILE A 187 3.42 16.51 6.52
CA ILE A 187 2.53 17.13 5.53
C ILE A 187 1.16 16.44 5.51
N ASN A 188 1.14 15.11 5.56
CA ASN A 188 -0.11 14.35 5.54
C ASN A 188 -0.87 14.38 6.87
N TYR A 189 -0.20 14.61 7.99
CA TYR A 189 -0.84 14.78 9.29
C TYR A 189 -1.72 16.04 9.34
N PHE A 190 -1.28 17.12 8.70
CA PHE A 190 -2.01 18.41 8.67
C PHE A 190 -2.91 18.59 7.44
N GLY A 191 -2.82 17.70 6.45
CA GLY A 191 -3.60 17.75 5.21
C GLY A 191 -4.86 16.88 5.21
N LYS A 192 -5.44 16.67 4.02
CA LYS A 192 -6.48 15.64 3.84
C LYS A 192 -5.83 14.27 4.07
N LYS A 193 -6.26 13.59 5.12
CA LYS A 193 -5.66 12.33 5.57
C LYS A 193 -5.53 11.34 4.41
N LEU A 194 -4.36 10.76 4.25
CA LEU A 194 -4.20 9.54 3.49
C LEU A 194 -5.01 8.43 4.15
N THR A 195 -5.35 7.40 3.39
CA THR A 195 -5.80 6.17 4.01
C THR A 195 -4.72 5.66 4.96
N THR A 196 -5.11 4.95 5.99
CA THR A 196 -4.20 4.40 7.00
C THR A 196 -3.09 3.57 6.37
N LEU A 197 -3.42 2.72 5.40
CA LEU A 197 -2.45 1.95 4.63
C LEU A 197 -1.51 2.85 3.78
N GLY A 198 -2.05 3.85 3.09
CA GLY A 198 -1.25 4.79 2.30
C GLY A 198 -0.29 5.60 3.15
N SER A 199 -0.74 6.04 4.33
CA SER A 199 0.10 6.73 5.31
C SER A 199 1.24 5.82 5.79
N ARG A 200 0.94 4.57 6.14
CA ARG A 200 1.93 3.59 6.58
C ARG A 200 2.95 3.27 5.47
N ARG A 201 2.49 3.04 4.25
CA ARG A 201 3.35 2.77 3.09
C ARG A 201 4.32 3.91 2.81
N SER A 202 3.88 5.14 2.99
CA SER A 202 4.72 6.31 2.77
C SER A 202 5.99 6.32 3.64
N LEU A 203 5.96 5.66 4.79
CA LEU A 203 7.09 5.61 5.72
C LEU A 203 8.29 4.83 5.14
N TYR A 204 8.06 3.80 4.33
CA TYR A 204 9.13 2.90 3.89
C TYR A 204 9.35 2.83 2.37
N TYR A 205 8.47 3.41 1.56
CA TYR A 205 8.58 3.30 0.10
C TYR A 205 9.80 3.96 -0.52
N THR A 206 10.36 4.95 0.15
CA THR A 206 11.59 5.63 -0.30
C THR A 206 12.84 4.79 -0.08
N ASN A 207 12.80 3.80 0.81
CA ASN A 207 13.90 2.87 1.07
C ASN A 207 13.62 1.51 0.43
N PRO A 208 14.34 1.10 -0.63
CA PRO A 208 14.05 -0.15 -1.35
C PRO A 208 14.16 -1.41 -0.49
N ASN A 209 15.08 -1.43 0.51
CA ASN A 209 15.21 -2.59 1.40
C ASN A 209 14.00 -2.72 2.32
N TYR A 210 13.59 -1.63 2.98
CA TYR A 210 12.42 -1.65 3.84
C TYR A 210 11.12 -1.87 3.04
N LYS A 211 11.02 -1.28 1.84
CA LYS A 211 9.92 -1.59 0.93
C LYS A 211 9.82 -3.09 0.67
N SER A 212 10.94 -3.71 0.27
CA SER A 212 10.96 -5.16 0.00
C SER A 212 10.61 -5.97 1.23
N PHE A 213 11.07 -5.58 2.41
CA PHE A 213 10.76 -6.27 3.65
C PHE A 213 9.27 -6.18 4.01
N PHE A 214 8.71 -4.97 4.07
CA PHE A 214 7.32 -4.78 4.50
C PHE A 214 6.28 -5.25 3.48
N GLU A 215 6.58 -5.17 2.19
CA GLU A 215 5.70 -5.68 1.13
C GLU A 215 5.94 -7.17 0.83
N GLY A 216 6.90 -7.81 1.47
CA GLY A 216 7.22 -9.22 1.24
C GLY A 216 7.73 -9.47 -0.19
N ILE A 217 8.69 -8.67 -0.66
CA ILE A 217 9.24 -8.79 -2.00
C ILE A 217 10.55 -9.61 -1.96
N THR A 218 10.63 -10.64 -2.76
CA THR A 218 11.84 -11.47 -2.92
C THR A 218 12.94 -10.73 -3.69
N GLU A 219 14.14 -11.27 -3.72
CA GLU A 219 15.24 -10.75 -4.55
C GLU A 219 14.89 -10.71 -6.05
N GLN A 220 14.07 -11.66 -6.51
CA GLN A 220 13.56 -11.72 -7.88
C GLN A 220 12.38 -10.76 -8.13
N GLN A 221 12.13 -9.82 -7.23
CA GLN A 221 11.05 -8.83 -7.30
C GLN A 221 9.63 -9.45 -7.36
N GLN A 222 9.44 -10.59 -6.74
CA GLN A 222 8.14 -11.27 -6.61
C GLN A 222 7.58 -11.08 -5.20
N SER A 223 6.29 -10.82 -5.08
CA SER A 223 5.63 -10.81 -3.77
C SER A 223 5.45 -12.24 -3.25
N VAL A 224 5.76 -12.46 -1.96
CA VAL A 224 5.60 -13.78 -1.31
C VAL A 224 4.13 -14.19 -1.21
N LEU A 225 3.22 -13.23 -1.14
CA LEU A 225 1.78 -13.45 -1.07
C LEU A 225 1.04 -12.98 -2.34
N ALA A 226 1.77 -12.77 -3.47
CA ALA A 226 1.11 -12.50 -4.74
C ALA A 226 0.12 -13.61 -5.07
N ASP A 227 -1.01 -13.24 -5.64
CA ASP A 227 -2.06 -14.17 -6.03
C ASP A 227 -2.71 -14.94 -4.86
N ILE A 228 -2.47 -14.50 -3.62
CA ILE A 228 -3.22 -14.96 -2.45
C ILE A 228 -4.13 -13.83 -1.95
N SER A 229 -5.39 -14.18 -1.72
CA SER A 229 -6.41 -13.25 -1.27
C SER A 229 -7.47 -13.95 -0.42
N ILE A 230 -8.28 -13.18 0.27
CA ILE A 230 -9.45 -13.68 1.01
C ILE A 230 -10.69 -13.35 0.20
N LYS A 231 -11.53 -14.36 0.00
CA LYS A 231 -12.82 -14.24 -0.66
C LYS A 231 -13.89 -13.92 0.39
N GLU A 232 -14.17 -12.66 0.55
CA GLU A 232 -15.18 -12.21 1.49
C GLU A 232 -16.36 -11.61 0.71
N ASN A 233 -17.59 -12.07 0.95
CA ASN A 233 -18.82 -11.60 0.29
C ASN A 233 -18.72 -11.47 -1.25
N MET A 234 -17.99 -12.39 -1.91
CA MET A 234 -17.71 -12.41 -3.35
C MET A 234 -16.64 -11.39 -3.83
N ASP A 235 -16.16 -10.50 -2.98
CA ASP A 235 -15.03 -9.64 -3.23
C ASP A 235 -13.74 -10.29 -2.71
N PHE A 236 -12.59 -9.94 -3.33
CA PHE A 236 -11.29 -10.42 -2.89
C PHE A 236 -10.55 -9.33 -2.12
N ASN A 237 -10.07 -9.68 -0.93
CA ASN A 237 -9.26 -8.79 -0.09
C ASN A 237 -7.79 -9.17 -0.20
N THR A 238 -6.94 -8.22 -0.52
CA THR A 238 -5.49 -8.43 -0.56
C THR A 238 -4.94 -8.63 0.85
N ILE A 239 -4.08 -9.65 1.01
CA ILE A 239 -3.44 -9.93 2.29
C ILE A 239 -2.29 -8.93 2.52
N ASP A 240 -2.33 -8.24 3.65
CA ASP A 240 -1.29 -7.30 4.09
C ASP A 240 -0.17 -8.06 4.83
N PHE A 241 1.04 -8.04 4.27
CA PHE A 241 2.17 -8.77 4.87
C PHE A 241 2.62 -8.17 6.21
N VAL A 242 2.50 -6.85 6.39
CA VAL A 242 2.83 -6.17 7.66
C VAL A 242 2.00 -6.68 8.83
N ARG A 243 0.75 -7.09 8.58
CA ARG A 243 -0.10 -7.72 9.58
C ARG A 243 0.58 -8.94 10.22
N TYR A 244 1.16 -9.80 9.41
CA TYR A 244 1.87 -10.99 9.89
C TYR A 244 3.21 -10.64 10.52
N LEU A 245 4.00 -9.77 9.89
CA LEU A 245 5.30 -9.37 10.42
C LEU A 245 5.20 -8.74 11.81
N SER A 246 4.28 -7.80 12.00
CA SER A 246 4.14 -7.06 13.25
C SER A 246 3.71 -7.96 14.42
N THR A 247 2.73 -8.82 14.18
CA THR A 247 2.23 -9.74 15.22
C THR A 247 3.23 -10.84 15.54
N LEU A 248 3.90 -11.40 14.53
CA LEU A 248 4.91 -12.42 14.71
C LEU A 248 6.21 -11.88 15.33
N SER A 249 6.55 -10.62 15.12
CA SER A 249 7.65 -9.96 15.85
C SER A 249 7.41 -9.95 17.34
N GLN A 250 6.18 -9.65 17.78
CA GLN A 250 5.80 -9.72 19.19
C GLN A 250 5.84 -11.15 19.73
N TYR A 251 5.32 -12.09 18.96
CA TYR A 251 5.39 -13.51 19.32
C TYR A 251 6.85 -14.00 19.45
N TYR A 252 7.70 -13.62 18.51
CA TYR A 252 9.11 -14.03 18.50
C TYR A 252 9.84 -13.62 19.77
N VAL A 253 9.63 -12.39 20.22
CA VAL A 253 10.28 -11.86 21.44
C VAL A 253 9.81 -12.56 22.71
N THR A 254 8.51 -12.82 22.79
CA THR A 254 7.89 -13.29 24.05
C THR A 254 7.63 -14.79 24.07
N ASN A 255 7.74 -15.44 22.94
CA ASN A 255 7.31 -16.83 22.69
C ASN A 255 5.87 -17.10 23.18
N SER A 256 5.02 -16.09 23.11
CA SER A 256 3.63 -16.14 23.58
C SER A 256 2.73 -15.20 22.79
N SER A 257 1.58 -15.69 22.39
CA SER A 257 0.55 -14.88 21.73
C SER A 257 -0.13 -13.87 22.66
N SER A 258 -0.06 -14.05 23.95
CA SER A 258 -0.74 -13.21 24.96
C SER A 258 -0.27 -11.74 24.94
N ARG A 259 0.94 -11.49 24.45
CA ARG A 259 1.53 -10.15 24.37
C ARG A 259 1.16 -9.41 23.08
N ILE A 260 0.67 -10.12 22.08
CA ILE A 260 0.31 -9.52 20.79
C ILE A 260 -0.81 -8.50 21.00
N LEU A 261 -0.63 -7.30 20.50
CA LEU A 261 -1.57 -6.19 20.64
C LEU A 261 -1.94 -5.87 22.10
N LYS A 262 -1.02 -6.08 23.05
CA LYS A 262 -1.28 -5.87 24.48
C LYS A 262 -1.67 -4.42 24.80
N TYR A 263 -1.08 -3.47 24.09
CA TYR A 263 -1.27 -2.03 24.32
C TYR A 263 -2.48 -1.44 23.59
N TYR A 264 -3.25 -2.27 22.88
CA TYR A 264 -4.44 -1.85 22.16
C TYR A 264 -5.68 -2.48 22.78
N SER A 265 -6.72 -1.68 22.96
CA SER A 265 -7.96 -2.13 23.59
C SER A 265 -8.75 -3.11 22.75
N SER A 266 -8.57 -3.04 21.44
CA SER A 266 -9.30 -3.89 20.48
C SER A 266 -8.51 -4.07 19.20
N TYR A 267 -8.90 -5.05 18.40
CA TYR A 267 -8.35 -5.27 17.08
C TYR A 267 -8.72 -4.16 16.07
N SER A 268 -9.71 -3.35 16.37
CA SER A 268 -10.03 -2.17 15.57
C SER A 268 -8.89 -1.13 15.51
N SER A 269 -7.99 -1.16 16.48
CA SER A 269 -6.78 -0.31 16.50
C SER A 269 -5.59 -0.89 15.73
N ARG A 270 -5.79 -1.93 14.93
CA ARG A 270 -4.72 -2.66 14.23
C ARG A 270 -3.87 -1.81 13.31
N GLU A 271 -4.47 -0.88 12.59
CA GLU A 271 -3.73 -0.02 11.65
C GLU A 271 -2.74 0.90 12.39
N SER A 272 -3.13 1.42 13.54
CA SER A 272 -2.20 2.16 14.40
C SER A 272 -1.05 1.27 14.86
N TYR A 273 -1.36 0.02 15.24
CA TYR A 273 -0.33 -0.95 15.63
C TYR A 273 0.63 -1.29 14.47
N PHE A 274 0.12 -1.46 13.26
CA PHE A 274 0.94 -1.72 12.08
C PHE A 274 1.82 -0.51 11.72
N ALA A 275 1.27 0.70 11.82
CA ALA A 275 2.01 1.94 11.59
C ALA A 275 3.10 2.14 12.66
N ASP A 276 2.80 1.89 13.94
CA ASP A 276 3.75 1.97 15.03
C ASP A 276 4.89 0.95 14.87
N TYR A 277 4.56 -0.27 14.42
CA TYR A 277 5.57 -1.29 14.11
C TYR A 277 6.51 -0.84 13.00
N VAL A 278 5.98 -0.32 11.91
CA VAL A 278 6.78 0.20 10.80
C VAL A 278 7.65 1.36 11.27
N SER A 279 7.11 2.33 12.00
CA SER A 279 7.86 3.45 12.56
C SER A 279 8.99 2.98 13.48
N TYR A 280 8.73 2.01 14.34
CA TYR A 280 9.72 1.43 15.25
C TYR A 280 10.90 0.79 14.48
N ILE A 281 10.61 -0.04 13.46
CA ILE A 281 11.64 -0.70 12.64
C ILE A 281 12.49 0.33 11.86
N LEU A 282 11.87 1.42 11.42
CA LEU A 282 12.56 2.50 10.69
C LEU A 282 13.36 3.44 11.62
N GLY A 283 13.32 3.23 12.93
CA GLY A 283 13.96 4.12 13.88
C GLY A 283 13.23 5.45 14.08
N LEU A 284 11.99 5.55 13.63
CA LEU A 284 11.12 6.70 13.82
C LEU A 284 10.30 6.51 15.10
N ASP A 285 10.12 7.57 15.89
CA ASP A 285 9.32 7.54 17.14
C ASP A 285 9.67 6.35 18.07
N GLN A 286 10.95 6.02 18.19
CA GLN A 286 11.38 4.85 18.98
C GLN A 286 11.01 4.98 20.45
N GLU A 287 11.08 6.18 21.05
CA GLU A 287 10.73 6.41 22.44
C GLU A 287 9.24 6.09 22.70
N ASP A 288 8.34 6.53 21.81
CA ASP A 288 6.91 6.31 21.94
C ASP A 288 6.50 4.85 21.73
N ASN A 289 7.28 4.11 20.96
CA ASN A 289 6.98 2.72 20.59
C ASN A 289 7.85 1.68 21.31
N ALA A 290 8.83 2.10 22.11
CA ALA A 290 9.74 1.21 22.81
C ALA A 290 9.01 0.17 23.68
N ASP A 291 8.01 0.60 24.45
CA ASP A 291 7.23 -0.29 25.31
C ASP A 291 6.42 -1.34 24.54
N LYS A 292 6.01 -1.00 23.30
CA LYS A 292 5.20 -1.89 22.44
C LYS A 292 6.05 -2.99 21.81
N PHE A 293 7.24 -2.62 21.31
CA PHE A 293 8.09 -3.50 20.51
C PHE A 293 9.46 -3.78 21.14
N ASN A 294 9.67 -3.35 22.39
CA ASN A 294 10.91 -3.55 23.11
C ASN A 294 11.31 -5.03 23.13
N GLY A 295 12.58 -5.29 22.82
CA GLY A 295 13.14 -6.63 22.68
C GLY A 295 13.11 -7.17 21.23
N PHE A 296 12.39 -6.55 20.30
CA PHE A 296 12.51 -6.87 18.89
C PHE A 296 13.59 -5.99 18.24
N ILE A 297 14.77 -6.53 18.08
CA ILE A 297 15.89 -5.85 17.41
C ILE A 297 16.00 -6.42 16.00
N PHE A 298 15.64 -5.63 15.00
CA PHE A 298 15.55 -6.04 13.60
C PHE A 298 16.85 -6.70 13.11
N SER A 299 18.01 -6.07 13.34
CA SER A 299 19.32 -6.58 12.93
C SER A 299 19.74 -7.86 13.64
N THR A 300 19.20 -8.13 14.82
CA THR A 300 19.46 -9.38 15.55
C THR A 300 18.61 -10.54 15.00
N VAL A 301 17.36 -10.27 14.64
CA VAL A 301 16.45 -11.28 14.10
C VAL A 301 16.79 -11.56 12.63
N PHE A 302 17.22 -10.55 11.90
CA PHE A 302 17.54 -10.60 10.47
C PHE A 302 18.98 -10.13 10.18
N PRO A 303 20.01 -10.81 10.75
CA PRO A 303 21.40 -10.42 10.50
C PRO A 303 21.71 -10.51 9.00
N ASN A 304 22.49 -9.54 8.51
CA ASN A 304 22.90 -9.45 7.10
C ASN A 304 21.72 -9.49 6.11
N ASN A 305 20.53 -9.00 6.53
CA ASN A 305 19.31 -9.05 5.72
C ASN A 305 18.92 -10.46 5.27
N CYS A 306 19.17 -11.49 6.09
CA CYS A 306 18.83 -12.89 5.78
C CYS A 306 17.34 -13.12 5.47
N TRP A 307 16.46 -12.16 5.78
CA TRP A 307 15.06 -12.18 5.40
C TRP A 307 14.88 -12.27 3.87
N LYS A 308 15.84 -11.79 3.07
CA LYS A 308 15.74 -11.84 1.60
C LYS A 308 15.73 -13.27 1.08
N GLU A 309 16.68 -14.10 1.53
CA GLU A 309 16.71 -15.53 1.22
C GLU A 309 15.45 -16.24 1.76
N ARG A 310 15.07 -15.91 3.01
CA ARG A 310 13.90 -16.51 3.66
C ARG A 310 12.59 -16.18 2.95
N PHE A 311 12.50 -15.02 2.29
CA PHE A 311 11.35 -14.70 1.44
C PHE A 311 11.31 -15.55 0.18
N GLY A 312 12.44 -15.89 -0.41
CA GLY A 312 12.51 -16.89 -1.49
C GLY A 312 11.91 -18.22 -1.06
N LYS A 313 12.38 -18.77 0.08
CA LYS A 313 11.85 -20.02 0.67
C LYS A 313 10.35 -19.91 0.99
N LEU A 314 9.91 -18.77 1.53
CA LEU A 314 8.48 -18.56 1.79
C LEU A 314 7.67 -18.54 0.50
N LYS A 315 8.17 -17.92 -0.56
CA LYS A 315 7.50 -17.90 -1.87
C LYS A 315 7.33 -19.31 -2.42
N GLU A 316 8.38 -20.14 -2.39
CA GLU A 316 8.33 -21.55 -2.81
C GLU A 316 7.31 -22.35 -1.99
N ALA A 317 7.31 -22.17 -0.66
CA ALA A 317 6.34 -22.83 0.21
C ALA A 317 4.89 -22.40 -0.09
N VAL A 318 4.67 -21.11 -0.39
CA VAL A 318 3.36 -20.59 -0.79
C VAL A 318 2.91 -21.16 -2.14
N GLU A 319 3.80 -21.29 -3.12
CA GLU A 319 3.46 -21.92 -4.41
C GLU A 319 3.12 -23.42 -4.24
N ARG A 320 3.84 -24.13 -3.40
CA ARG A 320 3.48 -25.51 -3.03
C ARG A 320 2.10 -25.56 -2.36
N MET A 321 1.82 -24.65 -1.45
CA MET A 321 0.52 -24.53 -0.80
C MET A 321 -0.61 -24.35 -1.81
N LYS A 322 -0.42 -23.53 -2.83
CA LYS A 322 -1.40 -23.32 -3.90
C LYS A 322 -1.60 -24.58 -4.74
N ALA A 323 -0.52 -25.26 -5.10
CA ALA A 323 -0.57 -26.43 -5.98
C ALA A 323 -1.10 -27.69 -5.28
N GLU A 324 -0.63 -27.96 -4.06
CA GLU A 324 -0.87 -29.24 -3.39
C GLU A 324 -2.04 -29.20 -2.40
N TRP A 325 -2.34 -28.02 -1.84
CA TRP A 325 -3.30 -27.90 -0.74
C TRP A 325 -4.72 -27.61 -1.19
N GLY A 326 -4.91 -27.47 -2.50
CA GLY A 326 -6.23 -27.31 -3.09
C GLY A 326 -6.94 -26.03 -2.66
N LEU A 327 -6.21 -24.91 -2.62
CA LEU A 327 -6.81 -23.61 -2.42
C LEU A 327 -7.70 -23.27 -3.63
N GLU A 328 -8.86 -22.68 -3.36
CA GLU A 328 -9.73 -22.20 -4.43
C GLU A 328 -8.99 -21.13 -5.25
N VAL A 329 -8.98 -21.29 -6.57
CA VAL A 329 -8.42 -20.31 -7.51
C VAL A 329 -9.57 -19.65 -8.27
N LYS A 330 -9.63 -18.32 -8.21
CA LYS A 330 -10.57 -17.52 -8.96
C LYS A 330 -9.85 -16.29 -9.55
N ASP A 331 -10.08 -16.03 -10.84
CA ASP A 331 -9.44 -14.91 -11.55
C ASP A 331 -7.90 -14.91 -11.43
N GLY A 332 -7.30 -16.11 -11.43
CA GLY A 332 -5.86 -16.30 -11.28
C GLY A 332 -5.32 -16.16 -9.86
N LYS A 333 -6.18 -15.96 -8.86
CA LYS A 333 -5.81 -15.82 -7.46
C LYS A 333 -6.29 -16.99 -6.62
N SER A 334 -5.39 -17.51 -5.77
CA SER A 334 -5.75 -18.43 -4.71
C SER A 334 -6.45 -17.67 -3.59
N ALA A 335 -7.66 -18.10 -3.21
CA ALA A 335 -8.47 -17.43 -2.22
C ALA A 335 -8.66 -18.29 -0.97
N PHE A 336 -8.43 -17.69 0.20
CA PHE A 336 -8.98 -18.18 1.45
C PHE A 336 -10.44 -17.71 1.59
N ILE A 337 -11.29 -18.55 2.22
CA ILE A 337 -12.71 -18.21 2.38
C ILE A 337 -12.91 -17.17 3.49
N SER A 338 -12.01 -17.14 4.49
CA SER A 338 -12.08 -16.21 5.61
C SER A 338 -10.70 -15.96 6.21
N TRP A 339 -10.60 -14.97 7.10
CA TRP A 339 -9.40 -14.73 7.91
C TRP A 339 -9.01 -15.91 8.80
N ILE A 340 -9.98 -16.73 9.22
CA ILE A 340 -9.68 -17.95 9.97
C ILE A 340 -8.83 -18.90 9.11
N ASP A 341 -9.20 -19.08 7.85
CA ASP A 341 -8.42 -19.91 6.92
C ASP A 341 -7.01 -19.34 6.72
N ALA A 342 -6.93 -18.06 6.35
CA ALA A 342 -5.64 -17.40 6.08
C ALA A 342 -4.69 -17.49 7.29
N ASP A 343 -5.19 -17.22 8.48
CA ASP A 343 -4.38 -17.20 9.69
C ASP A 343 -3.83 -18.59 10.05
N TYR A 344 -4.63 -19.64 9.94
CA TYR A 344 -4.15 -20.99 10.20
C TYR A 344 -3.11 -21.46 9.18
N TRP A 345 -3.22 -21.04 7.93
CA TRP A 345 -2.27 -21.38 6.90
C TRP A 345 -0.99 -20.54 6.96
N LEU A 346 -1.06 -19.27 7.28
CA LEU A 346 0.04 -18.33 7.07
C LEU A 346 0.87 -18.04 8.33
N TYR A 347 0.29 -17.94 9.52
CA TYR A 347 1.06 -17.56 10.71
C TYR A 347 2.19 -18.54 11.02
N GLY A 348 1.90 -19.81 11.10
CA GLY A 348 2.93 -20.82 11.38
C GLY A 348 3.97 -20.92 10.28
N LEU A 349 3.53 -20.86 9.02
CA LEU A 349 4.41 -20.90 7.86
C LEU A 349 5.42 -19.74 7.88
N ILE A 350 4.91 -18.51 8.00
CA ILE A 350 5.73 -17.29 8.02
C ILE A 350 6.65 -17.30 9.25
N TYR A 351 6.16 -17.70 10.42
CA TYR A 351 6.96 -17.76 11.63
C TYR A 351 8.16 -18.70 11.48
N GLN A 352 7.93 -19.92 11.02
CA GLN A 352 8.99 -20.93 10.91
C GLN A 352 10.02 -20.54 9.85
N ILE A 353 9.58 -20.11 8.68
CA ILE A 353 10.50 -19.76 7.57
C ILE A 353 11.17 -18.42 7.83
N VAL A 354 10.38 -17.35 8.04
CA VAL A 354 10.92 -15.98 8.05
C VAL A 354 11.62 -15.67 9.38
N PHE A 355 11.00 -15.98 10.52
CA PHE A 355 11.58 -15.61 11.82
C PHE A 355 12.58 -16.65 12.33
N LYS A 356 12.31 -17.94 12.15
CA LYS A 356 13.20 -19.02 12.64
C LYS A 356 14.23 -19.48 11.60
N GLY A 357 14.05 -19.15 10.32
CA GLY A 357 14.96 -19.56 9.24
C GLY A 357 14.96 -21.06 8.97
N LYS A 358 13.84 -21.71 9.29
CA LYS A 358 13.68 -23.16 9.13
C LYS A 358 13.14 -23.52 7.75
N ASP A 359 13.47 -24.69 7.30
CA ASP A 359 12.91 -25.27 6.09
C ASP A 359 11.69 -26.14 6.41
N ILE A 360 10.73 -26.22 5.49
CA ILE A 360 9.51 -27.01 5.61
C ILE A 360 9.79 -28.42 5.05
N ASN A 361 9.35 -29.44 5.76
CA ASN A 361 9.47 -30.84 5.34
C ASN A 361 8.74 -31.11 4.00
N ASP A 362 9.13 -32.14 3.30
CA ASP A 362 8.52 -32.51 2.03
C ASP A 362 7.12 -33.13 2.20
N ASP A 363 6.94 -34.00 3.20
CA ASP A 363 5.64 -34.61 3.48
C ASP A 363 4.83 -33.75 4.47
N LEU A 364 3.80 -33.13 3.94
CA LEU A 364 2.93 -32.19 4.68
C LEU A 364 1.46 -32.66 4.74
N GLU A 365 1.15 -33.87 4.29
CA GLU A 365 -0.24 -34.32 4.21
C GLU A 365 -0.95 -34.29 5.58
N GLN A 366 -0.25 -34.74 6.63
CA GLN A 366 -0.80 -34.69 7.99
C GLN A 366 -0.96 -33.28 8.53
N LEU A 367 -0.03 -32.38 8.19
CA LEU A 367 -0.14 -30.96 8.52
C LEU A 367 -1.40 -30.37 7.89
N PHE A 368 -1.62 -30.59 6.58
CA PHE A 368 -2.80 -30.08 5.87
C PHE A 368 -4.11 -30.58 6.47
N ARG A 369 -4.17 -31.86 6.79
CA ARG A 369 -5.34 -32.47 7.46
C ARG A 369 -5.58 -31.82 8.83
N SER A 370 -4.53 -31.57 9.58
CA SER A 370 -4.60 -30.94 10.91
C SER A 370 -5.06 -29.48 10.82
N ILE A 371 -4.52 -28.69 9.89
CA ILE A 371 -4.94 -27.32 9.62
C ILE A 371 -6.42 -27.29 9.21
N LYS A 372 -6.82 -28.08 8.21
CA LYS A 372 -8.23 -28.15 7.75
C LYS A 372 -9.20 -28.60 8.84
N ARG A 373 -8.77 -29.50 9.72
CA ARG A 373 -9.57 -29.91 10.88
C ARG A 373 -9.74 -28.75 11.86
N LYS A 374 -8.64 -28.04 12.16
CA LYS A 374 -8.67 -26.90 13.10
C LYS A 374 -9.52 -25.75 12.58
N ILE A 375 -9.41 -25.44 11.29
CA ILE A 375 -10.27 -24.44 10.64
C ILE A 375 -11.75 -24.80 10.77
N ARG A 376 -12.12 -26.07 10.51
CA ARG A 376 -13.51 -26.53 10.66
C ARG A 376 -14.00 -26.39 12.09
N GLU A 377 -13.20 -26.82 13.07
CA GLU A 377 -13.50 -26.67 14.49
C GLU A 377 -13.77 -25.21 14.88
N LYS A 378 -12.94 -24.28 14.40
CA LYS A 378 -13.07 -22.87 14.75
C LYS A 378 -14.16 -22.12 13.97
N LYS A 379 -14.62 -22.68 12.86
CA LYS A 379 -15.80 -22.20 12.11
C LYS A 379 -17.12 -22.81 12.60
N ASP A 380 -17.07 -23.78 13.47
CA ASP A 380 -18.26 -24.40 14.02
C ASP A 380 -19.09 -23.37 14.82
N PRO A 381 -20.39 -23.20 14.52
CA PRO A 381 -21.25 -22.25 15.22
C PRO A 381 -21.41 -22.52 16.71
N GLN A 382 -21.20 -23.76 17.16
CA GLN A 382 -21.37 -24.15 18.55
C GLN A 382 -20.09 -24.07 19.36
N THR A 383 -18.94 -24.40 18.77
CA THR A 383 -17.67 -24.55 19.47
C THR A 383 -16.58 -23.58 19.01
N GLY A 384 -16.77 -22.91 17.88
CA GLY A 384 -15.82 -21.99 17.27
C GLY A 384 -15.95 -20.54 17.71
N TYR A 385 -15.59 -19.61 16.83
CA TYR A 385 -15.75 -18.16 17.06
C TYR A 385 -16.70 -17.46 16.07
N PRO A 386 -17.96 -17.93 15.95
CA PRO A 386 -18.83 -17.48 14.87
C PRO A 386 -19.26 -16.00 14.98
N LYS A 387 -19.24 -15.44 16.22
CA LYS A 387 -19.69 -14.06 16.48
C LYS A 387 -18.57 -13.02 16.47
N ALA A 388 -17.33 -13.43 16.64
CA ALA A 388 -16.19 -12.52 16.74
C ALA A 388 -14.90 -13.20 16.27
N PRO A 389 -14.78 -13.64 15.00
CA PRO A 389 -13.58 -14.30 14.50
C PRO A 389 -12.33 -13.40 14.63
N ASN A 390 -12.52 -12.09 14.56
CA ASN A 390 -11.48 -11.08 14.70
C ASN A 390 -11.35 -10.54 16.13
N GLY A 391 -12.06 -11.09 17.08
CA GLY A 391 -11.83 -10.80 18.50
C GLY A 391 -10.37 -11.09 18.89
N LEU A 392 -9.79 -10.22 19.71
CA LEU A 392 -8.35 -10.25 20.01
C LEU A 392 -7.90 -11.58 20.65
N SER A 393 -8.73 -12.18 21.49
CA SER A 393 -8.45 -13.51 22.05
C SER A 393 -8.40 -14.58 20.96
N ASN A 394 -9.38 -14.57 20.04
CA ASN A 394 -9.48 -15.54 18.97
C ASN A 394 -8.31 -15.40 17.96
N LEU A 395 -7.87 -14.18 17.70
CA LEU A 395 -6.67 -13.94 16.89
C LEU A 395 -5.41 -14.53 17.56
N ARG A 396 -5.23 -14.29 18.87
CA ARG A 396 -4.10 -14.83 19.64
C ARG A 396 -4.09 -16.35 19.65
N ASP A 397 -5.26 -16.97 19.81
CA ASP A 397 -5.42 -18.43 19.72
C ASP A 397 -5.02 -18.95 18.34
N ARG A 398 -5.48 -18.31 17.26
CA ARG A 398 -5.11 -18.71 15.89
C ARG A 398 -3.61 -18.62 15.64
N ILE A 399 -2.96 -17.57 16.11
CA ILE A 399 -1.50 -17.41 15.97
C ILE A 399 -0.78 -18.54 16.69
N GLN A 400 -1.13 -18.78 17.95
CA GLN A 400 -0.51 -19.84 18.76
C GLN A 400 -0.75 -21.23 18.16
N ASP A 401 -2.01 -21.53 17.81
CA ASP A 401 -2.40 -22.79 17.22
C ASP A 401 -1.67 -23.03 15.88
N SER A 402 -1.63 -22.04 15.00
CA SER A 402 -0.97 -22.14 13.71
C SER A 402 0.54 -22.45 13.87
N ILE A 403 1.23 -21.71 14.74
CA ILE A 403 2.65 -21.95 15.00
C ILE A 403 2.89 -23.35 15.55
N ASN A 404 2.07 -23.81 16.49
CA ASN A 404 2.17 -25.14 17.06
C ASN A 404 1.93 -26.24 16.03
N LEU A 405 0.99 -26.04 15.10
CA LEU A 405 0.69 -27.00 14.01
C LEU A 405 1.89 -27.20 13.08
N TYR A 406 2.63 -26.12 12.76
CA TYR A 406 3.79 -26.21 11.88
C TYR A 406 5.05 -26.75 12.57
N SER A 407 5.17 -26.60 13.89
CA SER A 407 6.41 -26.94 14.63
C SER A 407 6.95 -28.36 14.41
N PRO A 408 6.14 -29.41 14.26
CA PRO A 408 6.66 -30.77 13.98
C PRO A 408 7.14 -31.00 12.55
N TYR A 409 6.84 -30.08 11.61
CA TYR A 409 7.06 -30.26 10.18
C TYR A 409 8.17 -29.35 9.62
N VAL A 410 9.09 -28.95 10.46
CA VAL A 410 10.21 -28.07 10.09
C VAL A 410 11.53 -28.58 10.68
N HIS A 411 12.63 -28.32 9.98
CA HIS A 411 13.97 -28.69 10.38
C HIS A 411 14.99 -27.56 10.27
#